data_8b83ba09bd68f8e6685104719b0fccb5
#
_entry.id   8b83ba09bd68f8e6685104719b0fccb5
#
_cell.length_a   1.000
_cell.length_b   1.000
_cell.length_c   1.000
_cell.angle_alpha   90.00
_cell.angle_beta   90.00
_cell.angle_gamma   90.00
#
_symmetry.space_group_name_H-M   'P 1'
#
loop_
_entity.id
_entity.type
_entity.pdbx_description
1 polymer ?
#
loop_
_entity_poly.entity_id
_entity_poly.type
_entity_poly.pdbx_seq_one_letter_code
_entity_poly.pdbx_strand_id
1 'polypeptide(L)'
;MMKGVRFHGRGGEGVVIAAELLAAAAFKEGKGVQSFPFFGGERRGAPVTAFVRVSDRPIRLHGPLYSPNYVVVLSPFLARVDVTEGLKKTGLLLVNGQGRRKRTEYEGCRVVKVDATKIAVKLGLVVAGFAVVNTIMLGALARATKTVTIESIQAAIMERWPDRTGEKNAEAAMLGFLLLRGIDKAG
;
A
#
# COMPACT_ATOMS: atom_id res chain seq x y z
N MET A 1 14.13 0.25 13.77
CA MET A 1 13.94 -1.14 13.23
C MET A 1 13.53 -1.06 11.76
N MET A 2 14.07 -1.91 10.87
CA MET A 2 13.71 -1.88 9.45
C MET A 2 12.42 -2.65 9.18
N LYS A 3 11.52 -2.05 8.38
CA LYS A 3 10.28 -2.65 7.89
C LYS A 3 10.30 -2.73 6.36
N GLY A 4 9.89 -3.87 5.83
CA GLY A 4 9.75 -4.09 4.39
C GLY A 4 8.29 -4.16 3.99
N VAL A 5 7.91 -3.43 2.94
CA VAL A 5 6.57 -3.43 2.34
C VAL A 5 6.67 -3.89 0.90
N ARG A 6 5.79 -4.78 0.50
CA ARG A 6 5.65 -5.24 -0.88
C ARG A 6 4.25 -4.91 -1.38
N PHE A 7 4.18 -4.17 -2.47
CA PHE A 7 2.93 -3.83 -3.15
C PHE A 7 2.73 -4.74 -4.35
N HIS A 8 1.50 -5.20 -4.53
CA HIS A 8 1.06 -5.98 -5.69
C HIS A 8 -0.13 -5.31 -6.36
N GLY A 9 -0.12 -5.28 -7.67
CA GLY A 9 -1.23 -4.79 -8.50
C GLY A 9 -0.98 -5.08 -9.96
N ARG A 10 -1.71 -4.41 -10.83
CA ARG A 10 -1.56 -4.48 -12.28
C ARG A 10 -1.03 -3.16 -12.83
N GLY A 11 -0.46 -3.21 -14.02
CA GLY A 11 -0.06 -2.01 -14.75
C GLY A 11 -1.24 -1.04 -14.90
N GLY A 12 -1.04 0.21 -14.44
CA GLY A 12 -2.07 1.25 -14.40
C GLY A 12 -2.80 1.43 -13.06
N GLU A 13 -2.66 0.51 -12.07
CA GLU A 13 -3.30 0.64 -10.75
C GLU A 13 -2.48 1.49 -9.74
N GLY A 14 -1.35 2.05 -10.17
CA GLY A 14 -0.54 2.95 -9.34
C GLY A 14 0.33 2.27 -8.29
N VAL A 15 0.76 1.02 -8.53
CA VAL A 15 1.63 0.24 -7.62
C VAL A 15 2.95 0.94 -7.34
N VAL A 16 3.64 1.40 -8.39
CA VAL A 16 4.91 2.11 -8.29
C VAL A 16 4.73 3.44 -7.56
N ILE A 17 3.67 4.17 -7.91
CA ILE A 17 3.32 5.44 -7.26
C ILE A 17 3.06 5.23 -5.76
N ALA A 18 2.36 4.16 -5.36
CA ALA A 18 2.16 3.85 -3.95
C ALA A 18 3.50 3.65 -3.21
N ALA A 19 4.42 2.92 -3.82
CA ALA A 19 5.74 2.70 -3.25
C ALA A 19 6.56 3.99 -3.12
N GLU A 20 6.56 4.83 -4.16
CA GLU A 20 7.23 6.13 -4.17
C GLU A 20 6.65 7.08 -3.10
N LEU A 21 5.32 7.18 -3.00
CA LEU A 21 4.66 8.02 -2.00
C LEU A 21 4.95 7.55 -0.56
N LEU A 22 4.97 6.23 -0.32
CA LEU A 22 5.35 5.69 0.98
C LEU A 22 6.80 6.05 1.32
N ALA A 23 7.71 5.91 0.35
CA ALA A 23 9.11 6.27 0.53
C ALA A 23 9.27 7.77 0.81
N ALA A 24 8.60 8.63 0.04
CA ALA A 24 8.62 10.08 0.24
C ALA A 24 8.07 10.48 1.62
N ALA A 25 6.95 9.87 2.05
CA ALA A 25 6.38 10.11 3.37
C ALA A 25 7.36 9.70 4.49
N ALA A 26 7.99 8.53 4.39
CA ALA A 26 8.96 8.07 5.37
C ALA A 26 10.23 8.94 5.38
N PHE A 27 10.69 9.40 4.22
CA PHE A 27 11.82 10.32 4.12
C PHE A 27 11.53 11.67 4.81
N LYS A 28 10.31 12.20 4.65
CA LYS A 28 9.88 13.43 5.37
C LYS A 28 9.91 13.27 6.89
N GLU A 29 9.77 12.06 7.40
CA GLU A 29 9.91 11.74 8.83
C GLU A 29 11.37 11.48 9.26
N GLY A 30 12.35 11.73 8.40
CA GLY A 30 13.77 11.51 8.68
C GLY A 30 14.20 10.05 8.69
N LYS A 31 13.39 9.14 8.12
CA LYS A 31 13.71 7.72 8.06
C LYS A 31 14.59 7.39 6.84
N GLY A 32 15.41 6.38 6.98
CA GLY A 32 16.12 5.75 5.86
C GLY A 32 15.12 5.00 4.98
N VAL A 33 15.16 5.21 3.66
CA VAL A 33 14.21 4.60 2.72
C VAL A 33 14.92 4.01 1.51
N GLN A 34 14.33 2.95 0.99
CA GLN A 34 14.65 2.39 -0.32
C GLN A 34 13.35 2.01 -1.01
N SER A 35 13.15 2.44 -2.26
CA SER A 35 12.01 2.04 -3.07
C SER A 35 12.48 1.60 -4.45
N PHE A 36 11.95 0.50 -4.94
CA PHE A 36 12.27 0.00 -6.27
C PHE A 36 11.12 -0.82 -6.83
N PRO A 37 10.74 -0.56 -8.10
CA PRO A 37 9.75 -1.36 -8.80
C PRO A 37 10.39 -2.65 -9.32
N PHE A 38 9.56 -3.68 -9.47
CA PHE A 38 9.89 -4.91 -10.19
C PHE A 38 8.84 -5.15 -11.26
N PHE A 39 9.26 -5.03 -12.50
CA PHE A 39 8.40 -5.24 -13.67
C PHE A 39 8.55 -6.67 -14.17
N GLY A 40 7.48 -7.45 -14.10
CA GLY A 40 7.40 -8.72 -14.78
C GLY A 40 6.72 -8.53 -16.14
N GLY A 41 7.48 -8.53 -17.24
CA GLY A 41 7.00 -8.45 -18.60
C GLY A 41 6.11 -7.22 -18.89
N GLU A 42 6.62 -6.26 -19.63
CA GLU A 42 5.99 -4.94 -19.86
C GLU A 42 4.73 -5.00 -20.74
N ARG A 43 3.58 -5.35 -20.16
CA ARG A 43 2.30 -5.20 -20.83
C ARG A 43 1.29 -4.55 -19.89
N ARG A 44 0.44 -3.66 -20.42
CA ARG A 44 -0.67 -3.07 -19.68
C ARG A 44 -1.56 -4.18 -19.11
N GLY A 45 -1.81 -4.14 -17.80
CA GLY A 45 -2.53 -5.20 -17.09
C GLY A 45 -1.67 -6.38 -16.59
N ALA A 46 -0.37 -6.42 -16.92
CA ALA A 46 0.55 -7.40 -16.34
C ALA A 46 0.72 -7.17 -14.82
N PRO A 47 1.03 -8.22 -14.04
CA PRO A 47 1.36 -8.08 -12.63
C PRO A 47 2.55 -7.15 -12.44
N VAL A 48 2.41 -6.19 -11.54
CA VAL A 48 3.47 -5.25 -11.14
C VAL A 48 3.68 -5.41 -9.64
N THR A 49 4.94 -5.48 -9.25
CA THR A 49 5.34 -5.52 -7.85
C THR A 49 6.26 -4.33 -7.56
N ALA A 50 6.11 -3.70 -6.41
CA ALA A 50 7.04 -2.69 -5.94
C ALA A 50 7.39 -2.93 -4.48
N PHE A 51 8.61 -2.57 -4.11
CA PHE A 51 9.17 -2.81 -2.79
C PHE A 51 9.58 -1.50 -2.14
N VAL A 52 9.33 -1.41 -0.83
CA VAL A 52 9.81 -0.30 0.00
C VAL A 52 10.44 -0.85 1.26
N ARG A 53 11.62 -0.36 1.61
CA ARG A 53 12.21 -0.53 2.93
C ARG A 53 12.16 0.80 3.66
N VAL A 54 11.73 0.78 4.90
CA VAL A 54 11.71 1.94 5.80
C VAL A 54 12.47 1.58 7.06
N SER A 55 13.38 2.41 7.51
CA SER A 55 14.24 2.14 8.66
C SER A 55 14.54 3.42 9.45
N ASP A 56 14.70 3.30 10.76
CA ASP A 56 15.17 4.39 11.62
C ASP A 56 16.68 4.69 11.47
N ARG A 57 17.37 3.92 10.62
CA ARG A 57 18.81 4.05 10.33
C ARG A 57 19.03 3.98 8.81
N PRO A 58 20.15 4.50 8.31
CA PRO A 58 20.51 4.38 6.89
C PRO A 58 20.49 2.92 6.44
N ILE A 59 19.91 2.68 5.25
CA ILE A 59 19.79 1.34 4.67
C ILE A 59 20.98 1.11 3.75
N ARG A 60 21.80 0.10 4.09
CA ARG A 60 22.98 -0.30 3.29
C ARG A 60 22.77 -1.63 2.54
N LEU A 61 21.57 -2.19 2.61
CA LEU A 61 21.23 -3.45 1.94
C LEU A 61 20.98 -3.21 0.46
N HIS A 62 21.51 -4.11 -0.36
CA HIS A 62 21.23 -4.18 -1.79
C HIS A 62 20.51 -5.49 -2.09
N GLY A 63 19.60 -5.49 -3.07
CA GLY A 63 18.89 -6.68 -3.52
C GLY A 63 17.39 -6.72 -3.19
N PRO A 64 16.69 -7.77 -3.64
CA PRO A 64 15.25 -7.94 -3.50
C PRO A 64 14.78 -8.04 -2.04
N LEU A 65 13.50 -7.78 -1.81
CA LEU A 65 12.85 -7.94 -0.51
C LEU A 65 12.15 -9.30 -0.45
N TYR A 66 12.84 -10.33 0.04
CA TYR A 66 12.29 -11.69 0.13
C TYR A 66 11.32 -11.89 1.30
N SER A 67 11.53 -11.20 2.43
CA SER A 67 10.74 -11.37 3.64
C SER A 67 10.08 -10.05 4.08
N PRO A 68 9.00 -9.63 3.41
CA PRO A 68 8.28 -8.40 3.76
C PRO A 68 7.62 -8.52 5.13
N ASN A 69 7.52 -7.40 5.84
CA ASN A 69 6.68 -7.26 7.03
C ASN A 69 5.21 -7.04 6.65
N TYR A 70 5.00 -6.36 5.52
CA TYR A 70 3.67 -5.98 5.05
C TYR A 70 3.54 -6.24 3.55
N VAL A 71 2.41 -6.81 3.16
CA VAL A 71 2.02 -7.00 1.77
C VAL A 71 0.74 -6.23 1.53
N VAL A 72 0.74 -5.40 0.48
CA VAL A 72 -0.41 -4.57 0.08
C VAL A 72 -0.85 -5.01 -1.31
N VAL A 73 -2.10 -5.44 -1.45
CA VAL A 73 -2.67 -5.90 -2.71
C VAL A 73 -3.70 -4.88 -3.19
N LEU A 74 -3.35 -4.15 -4.26
CA LEU A 74 -4.19 -3.11 -4.85
C LEU A 74 -5.29 -3.71 -5.74
N SER A 75 -4.95 -4.77 -6.48
CA SER A 75 -5.88 -5.43 -7.40
C SER A 75 -6.66 -6.55 -6.75
N PRO A 76 -8.01 -6.49 -6.74
CA PRO A 76 -8.83 -7.59 -6.24
C PRO A 76 -8.63 -8.89 -7.03
N PHE A 77 -8.18 -8.80 -8.29
CA PHE A 77 -7.95 -9.95 -9.17
C PHE A 77 -6.71 -10.77 -8.81
N LEU A 78 -5.76 -10.19 -8.07
CA LEU A 78 -4.55 -10.89 -7.62
C LEU A 78 -4.77 -11.73 -6.35
N ALA A 79 -5.98 -11.77 -5.80
CA ALA A 79 -6.30 -12.61 -4.65
C ALA A 79 -6.17 -14.13 -4.92
N ARG A 80 -6.00 -14.53 -6.19
CA ARG A 80 -5.76 -15.93 -6.62
C ARG A 80 -4.28 -16.26 -6.80
N VAL A 81 -3.39 -15.28 -6.75
CA VAL A 81 -1.94 -15.47 -6.83
C VAL A 81 -1.41 -15.54 -5.41
N ASP A 82 -0.40 -16.37 -5.18
CA ASP A 82 0.26 -16.40 -3.87
C ASP A 82 1.05 -15.10 -3.65
N VAL A 83 0.33 -14.10 -3.15
CA VAL A 83 0.90 -12.79 -2.79
C VAL A 83 1.54 -12.81 -1.39
N THR A 84 1.45 -13.93 -0.69
CA THR A 84 1.95 -14.07 0.70
C THR A 84 3.32 -14.70 0.78
N GLU A 85 3.87 -15.18 -0.33
CA GLU A 85 5.21 -15.76 -0.36
C GLU A 85 6.23 -14.89 0.40
N GLY A 86 6.92 -15.48 1.37
CA GLY A 86 7.91 -14.81 2.21
C GLY A 86 7.34 -13.80 3.23
N LEU A 87 6.02 -13.55 3.29
CA LEU A 87 5.44 -12.68 4.31
C LEU A 87 5.72 -13.25 5.70
N LYS A 88 6.25 -12.42 6.59
CA LYS A 88 6.55 -12.83 7.96
C LYS A 88 5.29 -13.30 8.69
N LYS A 89 5.39 -14.32 9.55
CA LYS A 89 4.26 -14.85 10.35
C LYS A 89 3.55 -13.77 11.19
N THR A 90 4.29 -12.78 11.71
CA THR A 90 3.74 -11.60 12.40
C THR A 90 3.39 -10.46 11.46
N GLY A 91 3.37 -10.70 10.16
CA GLY A 91 3.16 -9.71 9.12
C GLY A 91 1.69 -9.35 8.92
N LEU A 92 1.49 -8.35 8.09
CA LEU A 92 0.17 -7.88 7.69
C LEU A 92 -0.02 -8.05 6.19
N LEU A 93 -1.14 -8.65 5.80
CA LEU A 93 -1.67 -8.63 4.45
C LEU A 93 -2.84 -7.63 4.39
N LEU A 94 -2.64 -6.53 3.66
CA LEU A 94 -3.67 -5.51 3.39
C LEU A 94 -4.20 -5.67 1.97
N VAL A 95 -5.49 -5.90 1.80
CA VAL A 95 -6.09 -6.22 0.51
C VAL A 95 -7.22 -5.28 0.16
N ASN A 96 -7.19 -4.73 -1.06
CA ASN A 96 -8.34 -4.07 -1.65
C ASN A 96 -9.41 -5.12 -1.99
N GLY A 97 -10.57 -5.04 -1.37
CA GLY A 97 -11.67 -5.96 -1.64
C GLY A 97 -12.76 -5.91 -0.59
N GLN A 98 -13.91 -6.47 -0.94
CA GLN A 98 -15.12 -6.51 -0.11
C GLN A 98 -15.22 -7.79 0.76
N GLY A 99 -16.07 -7.72 1.79
CA GLY A 99 -16.53 -8.86 2.57
C GLY A 99 -15.61 -9.30 3.71
N ARG A 100 -16.20 -10.08 4.65
CA ARG A 100 -15.47 -10.76 5.72
C ARG A 100 -14.74 -11.98 5.17
N ARG A 101 -13.51 -12.18 5.56
CA ARG A 101 -12.73 -13.35 5.16
C ARG A 101 -13.05 -14.57 5.99
N LYS A 102 -13.02 -15.74 5.34
CA LYS A 102 -12.77 -17.00 6.03
C LYS A 102 -11.29 -17.02 6.46
N ARG A 103 -11.07 -17.36 7.72
CA ARG A 103 -9.76 -17.35 8.42
C ARG A 103 -8.70 -18.29 7.80
N THR A 104 -9.13 -19.20 6.94
CA THR A 104 -8.35 -20.30 6.38
C THR A 104 -7.52 -19.98 5.14
N GLU A 105 -7.66 -18.79 4.54
CA GLU A 105 -6.98 -18.51 3.26
C GLU A 105 -5.54 -17.99 3.38
N TYR A 106 -5.12 -17.56 4.59
CA TYR A 106 -3.78 -17.03 4.82
C TYR A 106 -3.33 -17.35 6.25
N GLU A 107 -2.97 -18.62 6.49
CA GLU A 107 -2.54 -19.07 7.80
C GLU A 107 -1.30 -18.31 8.29
N GLY A 108 -1.39 -17.77 9.50
CA GLY A 108 -0.26 -17.21 10.24
C GLY A 108 -0.02 -15.72 10.10
N CYS A 109 -0.71 -14.97 9.22
CA CYS A 109 -0.57 -13.52 9.15
C CYS A 109 -1.88 -12.78 9.46
N ARG A 110 -1.74 -11.52 9.93
CA ARG A 110 -2.89 -10.63 10.11
C ARG A 110 -3.40 -10.16 8.74
N VAL A 111 -4.69 -10.34 8.47
CA VAL A 111 -5.30 -9.90 7.22
C VAL A 111 -6.30 -8.78 7.46
N VAL A 112 -6.14 -7.69 6.71
CA VAL A 112 -7.02 -6.52 6.72
C VAL A 112 -7.54 -6.28 5.31
N LYS A 113 -8.87 -6.11 5.18
CA LYS A 113 -9.53 -5.75 3.92
C LYS A 113 -10.06 -4.33 3.96
N VAL A 114 -9.93 -3.64 2.84
CA VAL A 114 -10.43 -2.29 2.61
C VAL A 114 -11.13 -2.26 1.26
N ASP A 115 -12.38 -1.83 1.21
CA ASP A 115 -13.08 -1.56 -0.05
C ASP A 115 -12.63 -0.21 -0.63
N ALA A 116 -11.37 -0.17 -1.05
CA ALA A 116 -10.79 1.04 -1.62
C ALA A 116 -11.40 1.37 -2.98
N THR A 117 -11.84 0.38 -3.73
CA THR A 117 -12.52 0.57 -5.01
C THR A 117 -13.78 1.40 -4.87
N LYS A 118 -14.61 1.12 -3.85
CA LYS A 118 -15.83 1.91 -3.59
C LYS A 118 -15.53 3.37 -3.28
N ILE A 119 -14.48 3.64 -2.51
CA ILE A 119 -14.05 5.02 -2.19
C ILE A 119 -13.53 5.71 -3.46
N ALA A 120 -12.66 5.04 -4.22
CA ALA A 120 -12.10 5.60 -5.45
C ALA A 120 -13.20 6.01 -6.44
N VAL A 121 -14.19 5.15 -6.66
CA VAL A 121 -15.35 5.45 -7.53
C VAL A 121 -16.14 6.63 -6.99
N LYS A 122 -16.42 6.67 -5.67
CA LYS A 122 -17.16 7.80 -5.04
C LYS A 122 -16.45 9.14 -5.20
N LEU A 123 -15.12 9.15 -5.14
CA LEU A 123 -14.30 10.36 -5.30
C LEU A 123 -13.99 10.71 -6.76
N GLY A 124 -14.43 9.88 -7.72
CA GLY A 124 -14.08 10.04 -9.12
C GLY A 124 -12.59 9.81 -9.43
N LEU A 125 -11.90 9.03 -8.60
CA LEU A 125 -10.53 8.59 -8.83
C LEU A 125 -10.52 7.39 -9.78
N VAL A 126 -10.88 7.66 -11.04
CA VAL A 126 -10.96 6.66 -12.11
C VAL A 126 -10.13 7.13 -13.30
N VAL A 127 -9.21 6.31 -13.76
CA VAL A 127 -8.34 6.60 -14.93
C VAL A 127 -8.48 5.46 -15.92
N ALA A 128 -8.84 5.78 -17.16
CA ALA A 128 -9.04 4.80 -18.23
C ALA A 128 -9.96 3.62 -17.84
N GLY A 129 -11.01 3.89 -17.07
CA GLY A 129 -11.98 2.90 -16.59
C GLY A 129 -11.57 2.09 -15.35
N PHE A 130 -10.39 2.35 -14.79
CA PHE A 130 -9.89 1.66 -13.59
C PHE A 130 -9.92 2.58 -12.38
N ALA A 131 -10.41 2.06 -11.26
CA ALA A 131 -10.35 2.75 -9.97
C ALA A 131 -8.90 2.85 -9.48
N VAL A 132 -8.44 4.06 -9.20
CA VAL A 132 -7.09 4.32 -8.66
C VAL A 132 -7.16 4.29 -7.15
N VAL A 133 -6.68 3.20 -6.55
CA VAL A 133 -6.86 2.90 -5.12
C VAL A 133 -5.60 3.09 -4.28
N ASN A 134 -4.49 3.43 -4.90
CA ASN A 134 -3.16 3.47 -4.30
C ASN A 134 -3.07 4.37 -3.06
N THR A 135 -3.58 5.60 -3.12
CA THR A 135 -3.54 6.55 -2.00
C THR A 135 -4.46 6.14 -0.85
N ILE A 136 -5.63 5.57 -1.15
CA ILE A 136 -6.55 5.00 -0.15
C ILE A 136 -5.87 3.87 0.62
N MET A 137 -5.21 2.95 -0.11
CA MET A 137 -4.50 1.82 0.47
C MET A 137 -3.28 2.27 1.28
N LEU A 138 -2.62 3.37 0.91
CA LEU A 138 -1.55 3.97 1.71
C LEU A 138 -2.07 4.51 3.04
N GLY A 139 -3.20 5.22 3.05
CA GLY A 139 -3.84 5.67 4.27
C GLY A 139 -4.20 4.50 5.20
N ALA A 140 -4.79 3.44 4.64
CA ALA A 140 -5.08 2.22 5.38
C ALA A 140 -3.81 1.54 5.93
N LEU A 141 -2.72 1.50 5.14
CA LEU A 141 -1.43 0.95 5.58
C LEU A 141 -0.84 1.77 6.74
N ALA A 142 -0.87 3.10 6.66
CA ALA A 142 -0.41 3.97 7.74
C ALA A 142 -1.14 3.67 9.06
N ARG A 143 -2.47 3.56 9.01
CA ARG A 143 -3.28 3.23 10.18
C ARG A 143 -2.96 1.85 10.75
N ALA A 144 -2.86 0.84 9.88
CA ALA A 144 -2.67 -0.55 10.29
C ALA A 144 -1.27 -0.84 10.84
N THR A 145 -0.24 -0.08 10.42
CA THR A 145 1.16 -0.39 10.69
C THR A 145 1.91 0.66 11.48
N LYS A 146 1.44 1.91 11.48
CA LYS A 146 2.13 3.07 12.07
C LYS A 146 3.57 3.25 11.52
N THR A 147 3.82 2.76 10.31
CA THR A 147 5.14 2.87 9.65
C THR A 147 5.46 4.31 9.31
N VAL A 148 4.44 5.07 8.89
CA VAL A 148 4.45 6.52 8.67
C VAL A 148 3.14 7.12 9.17
N THR A 149 3.11 8.44 9.39
CA THR A 149 1.91 9.18 9.76
C THR A 149 1.03 9.44 8.54
N ILE A 150 -0.25 9.71 8.74
CA ILE A 150 -1.14 10.08 7.64
C ILE A 150 -0.79 11.48 7.11
N GLU A 151 -0.34 12.37 7.97
CA GLU A 151 0.10 13.71 7.63
C GLU A 151 1.28 13.69 6.67
N SER A 152 2.26 12.81 6.90
CA SER A 152 3.41 12.63 6.00
C SER A 152 3.01 12.07 4.64
N ILE A 153 2.03 11.17 4.59
CA ILE A 153 1.46 10.67 3.33
C ILE A 153 0.77 11.80 2.58
N GLN A 154 -0.08 12.57 3.24
CA GLN A 154 -0.78 13.71 2.61
C GLN A 154 0.22 14.75 2.10
N ALA A 155 1.26 15.06 2.87
CA ALA A 155 2.32 15.97 2.44
C ALA A 155 3.08 15.46 1.21
N ALA A 156 3.38 14.16 1.14
CA ALA A 156 4.02 13.54 -0.03
C ALA A 156 3.10 13.57 -1.27
N ILE A 157 1.80 13.36 -1.08
CA ILE A 157 0.80 13.46 -2.14
C ILE A 157 0.71 14.88 -2.69
N MET A 158 0.62 15.89 -1.82
CA MET A 158 0.52 17.28 -2.23
C MET A 158 1.80 17.81 -2.89
N GLU A 159 2.96 17.31 -2.50
CA GLU A 159 4.23 17.65 -3.18
C GLU A 159 4.29 17.06 -4.59
N ARG A 160 3.77 15.83 -4.79
CA ARG A 160 3.72 15.19 -6.12
C ARG A 160 2.71 15.86 -7.04
N TRP A 161 1.57 16.27 -6.52
CA TRP A 161 0.48 16.94 -7.25
C TRP A 161 0.02 18.15 -6.46
N PRO A 162 0.61 19.33 -6.72
CA PRO A 162 0.26 20.57 -5.98
C PRO A 162 -1.03 21.23 -6.51
N ASP A 163 -1.99 20.44 -6.90
CA ASP A 163 -3.24 20.86 -7.52
C ASP A 163 -4.44 20.08 -6.96
N ARG A 164 -5.61 20.26 -7.57
CA ARG A 164 -6.84 19.55 -7.22
C ARG A 164 -6.70 18.02 -7.24
N THR A 165 -5.78 17.49 -8.04
CA THR A 165 -5.50 16.05 -8.06
C THR A 165 -4.89 15.61 -6.73
N GLY A 166 -3.94 16.38 -6.22
CA GLY A 166 -3.34 16.14 -4.91
C GLY A 166 -4.35 16.23 -3.78
N GLU A 167 -5.19 17.27 -3.77
CA GLU A 167 -6.25 17.44 -2.76
C GLU A 167 -7.16 16.22 -2.68
N LYS A 168 -7.66 15.74 -3.83
CA LYS A 168 -8.49 14.53 -3.91
C LYS A 168 -7.78 13.26 -3.44
N ASN A 169 -6.52 13.10 -3.79
CA ASN A 169 -5.73 11.95 -3.38
C ASN A 169 -5.36 11.99 -1.90
N ALA A 170 -5.12 13.19 -1.33
CA ALA A 170 -4.90 13.38 0.10
C ALA A 170 -6.18 13.09 0.92
N GLU A 171 -7.35 13.53 0.42
CA GLU A 171 -8.65 13.16 0.98
C GLU A 171 -8.86 11.64 0.94
N ALA A 172 -8.57 11.02 -0.20
CA ALA A 172 -8.68 9.57 -0.39
C ALA A 172 -7.80 8.78 0.60
N ALA A 173 -6.57 9.23 0.83
CA ALA A 173 -5.68 8.64 1.83
C ALA A 173 -6.26 8.78 3.25
N MET A 174 -6.79 9.94 3.60
CA MET A 174 -7.45 10.16 4.89
C MET A 174 -8.65 9.22 5.08
N LEU A 175 -9.50 9.05 4.06
CA LEU A 175 -10.64 8.12 4.12
C LEU A 175 -10.17 6.68 4.33
N GLY A 176 -9.12 6.25 3.62
CA GLY A 176 -8.50 4.94 3.83
C GLY A 176 -8.00 4.74 5.27
N PHE A 177 -7.39 5.75 5.84
CA PHE A 177 -6.94 5.76 7.25
C PHE A 177 -8.10 5.66 8.23
N LEU A 178 -9.18 6.40 7.98
CA LEU A 178 -10.36 6.45 8.85
C LEU A 178 -11.18 5.15 8.84
N LEU A 179 -11.21 4.42 7.73
CA LEU A 179 -11.92 3.14 7.63
C LEU A 179 -11.44 2.09 8.64
N LEU A 180 -10.19 2.19 9.06
CA LEU A 180 -9.60 1.28 10.01
C LEU A 180 -9.67 1.78 11.47
N ARG A 181 -10.44 2.83 11.75
CA ARG A 181 -10.76 3.24 13.13
C ARG A 181 -11.55 2.12 13.81
N GLY A 182 -11.00 1.52 14.84
CA GLY A 182 -11.63 0.44 15.60
C GLY A 182 -10.97 -0.94 15.45
N ILE A 183 -10.05 -1.12 14.53
CA ILE A 183 -9.25 -2.36 14.43
C ILE A 183 -8.30 -2.51 15.64
N ASP A 184 -7.95 -1.43 16.31
CA ASP A 184 -7.12 -1.45 17.55
C ASP A 184 -7.84 -2.09 18.76
N LYS A 185 -9.15 -2.41 18.65
CA LYS A 185 -9.96 -2.98 19.76
C LYS A 185 -10.19 -4.49 19.63
N ALA A 186 -9.69 -5.14 18.59
CA ALA A 186 -9.84 -6.56 18.32
C ALA A 186 -8.45 -7.23 18.29
N GLY A 187 -7.77 -7.17 19.42
CA GLY A 187 -6.54 -7.91 19.72
C GLY A 187 -6.82 -8.98 20.76
#